data_02dc9473a03c80931ed8aa4fdeff5049
#
_entry.id   02dc9473a03c80931ed8aa4fdeff5049
#
_cell.length_a   1.000
_cell.length_b   1.000
_cell.length_c   1.000
_cell.angle_alpha   90.00
_cell.angle_beta   90.00
_cell.angle_gamma   90.00
#
_symmetry.space_group_name_H-M   'P 1'
#
loop_
_entity.id
_entity.type
_entity.pdbx_description
1 polymer ?
#
loop_
_entity_poly.entity_id
_entity_poly.type
_entity_poly.pdbx_seq_one_letter_code
_entity_poly.pdbx_strand_id
1 'polypeptide(L)'
;MIKLVIFDMDGVLVDARDLHYDALNRALIKVDSKFYINKEEHLSTYDGLPTSKKVQILSENKGLPEDRHEFIWREKQKATIEIVKEEFTIDERMVNILKKLKNLDYKVCVASNSIRETVKMMLLKKGLLEYIDFYYSNQDVKNPKPSAEIYFQCMIKAEVNAKETLIVEDSHIGRKAALSSGAHLCAVIDPQDVTYDKIIKSINEVNASAKEKPKWQGGKMNVLIPMAGAG
;
A
#
# COMPACT_ATOMS: atom_id res chain seq x y z
N MET A 1 10.28 -10.67 17.79
CA MET A 1 10.33 -9.19 17.88
C MET A 1 10.28 -8.62 16.48
N ILE A 2 9.55 -7.52 16.29
CA ILE A 2 9.47 -6.83 14.99
C ILE A 2 10.85 -6.31 14.58
N LYS A 3 11.17 -6.46 13.31
CA LYS A 3 12.41 -6.01 12.66
C LYS A 3 12.13 -5.19 11.40
N LEU A 4 10.98 -5.42 10.75
CA LEU A 4 10.57 -4.76 9.51
C LEU A 4 9.24 -4.05 9.71
N VAL A 5 9.17 -2.79 9.28
CA VAL A 5 7.93 -2.04 9.14
C VAL A 5 7.70 -1.76 7.65
N ILE A 6 6.60 -2.27 7.11
CA ILE A 6 6.19 -2.05 5.72
C ILE A 6 5.07 -1.03 5.71
N PHE A 7 5.22 0.04 4.97
CA PHE A 7 4.18 1.03 4.76
C PHE A 7 3.52 0.85 3.40
N ASP A 8 2.18 0.92 3.36
CA ASP A 8 1.53 1.30 2.11
C ASP A 8 1.85 2.76 1.78
N MET A 9 1.57 3.17 0.54
CA MET A 9 1.84 4.53 0.06
C MET A 9 0.59 5.40 0.14
N ASP A 10 -0.42 5.05 -0.64
CA ASP A 10 -1.61 5.87 -0.89
C ASP A 10 -2.59 5.75 0.27
N GLY A 11 -2.85 6.81 1.01
CA GLY A 11 -3.68 6.80 2.23
C GLY A 11 -2.92 6.47 3.52
N VAL A 12 -1.61 6.17 3.43
CA VAL A 12 -0.72 5.92 4.57
C VAL A 12 0.40 6.94 4.65
N LEU A 13 1.33 6.94 3.69
CA LEU A 13 2.43 7.92 3.63
C LEU A 13 2.01 9.21 2.91
N VAL A 14 1.03 9.12 2.02
CA VAL A 14 0.58 10.21 1.17
C VAL A 14 -0.94 10.21 1.09
N ASP A 15 -1.58 11.36 1.25
CA ASP A 15 -2.98 11.51 0.84
C ASP A 15 -3.05 11.65 -0.68
N ALA A 16 -3.41 10.57 -1.34
CA ALA A 16 -3.42 10.47 -2.80
C ALA A 16 -4.84 10.44 -3.41
N ARG A 17 -5.89 10.64 -2.60
CA ARG A 17 -7.29 10.55 -3.08
C ARG A 17 -7.59 11.61 -4.13
N ASP A 18 -7.36 12.88 -3.81
CA ASP A 18 -7.59 14.00 -4.74
C ASP A 18 -6.63 13.91 -5.94
N LEU A 19 -5.37 13.54 -5.72
CA LEU A 19 -4.40 13.28 -6.79
C LEU A 19 -4.92 12.28 -7.84
N HIS A 20 -5.44 11.14 -7.40
CA HIS A 20 -5.92 10.11 -8.32
C HIS A 20 -7.21 10.50 -9.02
N TYR A 21 -8.07 11.28 -8.38
CA TYR A 21 -9.25 11.89 -8.95
C TYR A 21 -8.89 12.89 -10.05
N ASP A 22 -8.01 13.85 -9.75
CA ASP A 22 -7.60 14.90 -10.68
C ASP A 22 -6.83 14.32 -11.87
N ALA A 23 -5.89 13.41 -11.63
CA ALA A 23 -5.14 12.76 -12.70
C ALA A 23 -6.04 11.97 -13.66
N LEU A 24 -7.07 11.28 -13.14
CA LEU A 24 -8.03 10.57 -13.99
C LEU A 24 -8.85 11.55 -14.83
N ASN A 25 -9.39 12.61 -14.23
CA ASN A 25 -10.17 13.61 -14.95
C ASN A 25 -9.35 14.35 -16.00
N ARG A 26 -8.09 14.72 -15.71
CA ARG A 26 -7.17 15.28 -16.72
C ARG A 26 -7.02 14.36 -17.93
N ALA A 27 -6.97 13.03 -17.72
CA ALA A 27 -6.88 12.07 -18.82
C ALA A 27 -8.20 11.89 -19.57
N LEU A 28 -9.33 11.86 -18.88
CA LEU A 28 -10.66 11.68 -19.48
C LEU A 28 -11.04 12.88 -20.36
N ILE A 29 -10.79 14.11 -19.90
CA ILE A 29 -11.07 15.34 -20.65
C ILE A 29 -10.28 15.40 -21.97
N LYS A 30 -9.09 14.80 -22.04
CA LYS A 30 -8.33 14.70 -23.30
C LYS A 30 -9.00 13.81 -24.35
N VAL A 31 -9.91 12.93 -23.95
CA VAL A 31 -10.73 12.15 -24.88
C VAL A 31 -11.98 12.95 -25.27
N ASP A 32 -12.77 13.35 -24.28
CA ASP A 32 -13.95 14.20 -24.44
C ASP A 32 -14.38 14.72 -23.04
N SER A 33 -14.75 15.99 -22.95
CA SER A 33 -15.22 16.62 -21.72
C SER A 33 -16.45 15.95 -21.10
N LYS A 34 -17.27 15.27 -21.89
CA LYS A 34 -18.44 14.52 -21.40
C LYS A 34 -18.09 13.37 -20.46
N PHE A 35 -16.84 12.86 -20.48
CA PHE A 35 -16.37 11.78 -19.60
C PHE A 35 -15.88 12.30 -18.25
N TYR A 36 -15.89 13.62 -18.02
CA TYR A 36 -15.56 14.15 -16.71
C TYR A 36 -16.44 13.53 -15.62
N ILE A 37 -15.79 13.16 -14.50
CA ILE A 37 -16.42 12.59 -13.32
C ILE A 37 -16.41 13.67 -12.24
N ASN A 38 -17.57 14.09 -11.74
CA ASN A 38 -17.62 15.00 -10.61
C ASN A 38 -17.29 14.29 -9.29
N LYS A 39 -17.03 15.05 -8.23
CA LYS A 39 -16.55 14.50 -6.95
C LYS A 39 -17.56 13.57 -6.29
N GLU A 40 -18.85 13.84 -6.39
CA GLU A 40 -19.91 12.99 -5.85
C GLU A 40 -19.98 11.64 -6.58
N GLU A 41 -19.96 11.68 -7.91
CA GLU A 41 -19.92 10.49 -8.76
C GLU A 41 -18.64 9.68 -8.51
N HIS A 42 -17.49 10.35 -8.32
CA HIS A 42 -16.23 9.69 -8.00
C HIS A 42 -16.34 8.91 -6.70
N LEU A 43 -16.80 9.55 -5.62
CA LEU A 43 -16.90 8.94 -4.30
C LEU A 43 -17.90 7.79 -4.25
N SER A 44 -19.03 7.90 -4.96
CA SER A 44 -20.08 6.87 -4.94
C SER A 44 -19.77 5.65 -5.81
N THR A 45 -19.00 5.82 -6.90
CA THR A 45 -18.88 4.78 -7.94
C THR A 45 -17.44 4.35 -8.21
N TYR A 46 -16.47 5.26 -8.12
CA TYR A 46 -15.12 5.01 -8.62
C TYR A 46 -14.05 4.95 -7.53
N ASP A 47 -14.31 5.48 -6.34
CA ASP A 47 -13.29 5.54 -5.28
C ASP A 47 -12.80 4.14 -4.88
N GLY A 48 -11.50 4.02 -4.60
CA GLY A 48 -10.85 2.74 -4.27
C GLY A 48 -10.71 1.74 -5.42
N LEU A 49 -11.32 1.98 -6.60
CA LEU A 49 -11.22 1.05 -7.73
C LEU A 49 -9.91 1.25 -8.52
N PRO A 50 -9.34 0.16 -9.09
CA PRO A 50 -8.25 0.27 -10.06
C PRO A 50 -8.69 1.05 -11.31
N THR A 51 -7.77 1.74 -11.97
CA THR A 51 -8.07 2.53 -13.18
C THR A 51 -8.72 1.68 -14.28
N SER A 52 -8.29 0.42 -14.45
CA SER A 52 -8.89 -0.52 -15.42
C SER A 52 -10.38 -0.74 -15.18
N LYS A 53 -10.80 -0.86 -13.91
CA LYS A 53 -12.23 -0.98 -13.57
C LYS A 53 -12.98 0.33 -13.77
N LYS A 54 -12.37 1.46 -13.44
CA LYS A 54 -12.98 2.78 -13.65
C LYS A 54 -13.31 3.04 -15.11
N VAL A 55 -12.36 2.78 -16.03
CA VAL A 55 -12.61 2.99 -17.47
C VAL A 55 -13.60 1.99 -18.03
N GLN A 56 -13.65 0.75 -17.52
CA GLN A 56 -14.68 -0.22 -17.91
C GLN A 56 -16.09 0.28 -17.52
N ILE A 57 -16.29 0.74 -16.30
CA ILE A 57 -17.57 1.31 -15.83
C ILE A 57 -17.95 2.54 -16.68
N LEU A 58 -16.97 3.38 -17.05
CA LEU A 58 -17.21 4.52 -17.93
C LEU A 58 -17.65 4.09 -19.34
N SER A 59 -17.11 2.98 -19.86
CA SER A 59 -17.57 2.42 -21.14
C SER A 59 -19.00 1.94 -21.04
N GLU A 60 -19.35 1.22 -19.97
CA GLU A 60 -20.70 0.69 -19.74
C GLU A 60 -21.73 1.82 -19.51
N ASN A 61 -21.39 2.83 -18.71
CA ASN A 61 -22.34 3.86 -18.25
C ASN A 61 -22.37 5.11 -19.11
N LYS A 62 -21.24 5.52 -19.70
CA LYS A 62 -21.11 6.79 -20.45
C LYS A 62 -20.67 6.61 -21.90
N GLY A 63 -20.50 5.35 -22.36
CA GLY A 63 -20.09 5.07 -23.74
C GLY A 63 -18.67 5.48 -24.05
N LEU A 64 -17.74 5.39 -23.07
CA LEU A 64 -16.32 5.59 -23.32
C LEU A 64 -15.82 4.52 -24.28
N PRO A 65 -15.20 4.86 -25.43
CA PRO A 65 -14.68 3.87 -26.37
C PRO A 65 -13.58 3.01 -25.72
N GLU A 66 -13.66 1.69 -25.84
CA GLU A 66 -12.70 0.76 -25.22
C GLU A 66 -11.28 0.91 -25.78
N ASP A 67 -11.14 1.30 -27.06
CA ASP A 67 -9.85 1.59 -27.68
C ASP A 67 -9.13 2.80 -27.06
N ARG A 68 -9.82 3.59 -26.23
CA ARG A 68 -9.26 4.71 -25.44
C ARG A 68 -8.76 4.33 -24.05
N HIS A 69 -9.01 3.12 -23.57
CA HIS A 69 -8.60 2.71 -22.22
C HIS A 69 -7.10 2.82 -21.99
N GLU A 70 -6.29 2.34 -22.95
CA GLU A 70 -4.82 2.43 -22.87
C GLU A 70 -4.31 3.88 -22.92
N PHE A 71 -4.92 4.71 -23.77
CA PHE A 71 -4.61 6.14 -23.84
C PHE A 71 -4.89 6.82 -22.52
N ILE A 72 -6.07 6.59 -21.91
CA ILE A 72 -6.45 7.16 -20.62
C ILE A 72 -5.48 6.69 -19.54
N TRP A 73 -5.12 5.41 -19.53
CA TRP A 73 -4.17 4.89 -18.56
C TRP A 73 -2.83 5.63 -18.64
N ARG A 74 -2.27 5.79 -19.84
CA ARG A 74 -1.00 6.52 -20.05
C ARG A 74 -1.09 8.00 -19.68
N GLU A 75 -2.16 8.67 -20.07
CA GLU A 75 -2.34 10.10 -19.77
C GLU A 75 -2.59 10.32 -18.27
N LYS A 76 -3.31 9.42 -17.60
CA LYS A 76 -3.44 9.45 -16.13
C LYS A 76 -2.08 9.33 -15.45
N GLN A 77 -1.21 8.43 -15.90
CA GLN A 77 0.12 8.28 -15.31
C GLN A 77 0.95 9.56 -15.47
N LYS A 78 0.94 10.18 -16.66
CA LYS A 78 1.61 11.48 -16.88
C LYS A 78 1.06 12.55 -15.96
N ALA A 79 -0.28 12.70 -15.91
CA ALA A 79 -0.94 13.66 -15.04
C ALA A 79 -0.61 13.43 -13.56
N THR A 80 -0.56 12.16 -13.11
CA THR A 80 -0.14 11.80 -11.74
C THR A 80 1.26 12.34 -11.44
N ILE A 81 2.23 12.11 -12.32
CA ILE A 81 3.61 12.57 -12.14
C ILE A 81 3.70 14.10 -12.17
N GLU A 82 2.95 14.77 -13.05
CA GLU A 82 2.88 16.24 -13.12
C GLU A 82 2.36 16.83 -11.80
N ILE A 83 1.21 16.36 -11.31
CA ILE A 83 0.62 16.82 -10.05
C ILE A 83 1.59 16.58 -8.88
N VAL A 84 2.21 15.41 -8.81
CA VAL A 84 3.18 15.11 -7.74
C VAL A 84 4.38 16.07 -7.80
N LYS A 85 4.86 16.41 -9.00
CA LYS A 85 5.97 17.37 -9.16
C LYS A 85 5.60 18.78 -8.72
N GLU A 86 4.38 19.21 -9.02
CA GLU A 86 3.88 20.56 -8.80
C GLU A 86 3.39 20.81 -7.36
N GLU A 87 2.65 19.85 -6.80
CA GLU A 87 1.89 20.06 -5.57
C GLU A 87 2.51 19.42 -4.33
N PHE A 88 3.37 18.37 -4.52
CA PHE A 88 3.93 17.67 -3.37
C PHE A 88 5.16 18.39 -2.81
N THR A 89 5.14 18.56 -1.51
CA THR A 89 6.23 19.15 -0.73
C THR A 89 6.66 18.19 0.38
N ILE A 90 7.80 18.45 0.99
CA ILE A 90 8.34 17.66 2.10
C ILE A 90 7.30 17.57 3.22
N ASP A 91 7.10 16.36 3.73
CA ASP A 91 6.26 16.09 4.91
C ASP A 91 7.17 15.86 6.13
N GLU A 92 7.52 16.94 6.82
CA GLU A 92 8.39 16.92 8.00
C GLU A 92 7.87 16.01 9.11
N ARG A 93 6.55 15.87 9.25
CA ARG A 93 5.94 14.98 10.24
C ARG A 93 6.25 13.53 9.92
N MET A 94 6.05 13.11 8.67
CA MET A 94 6.32 11.74 8.23
C MET A 94 7.82 11.46 8.20
N VAL A 95 8.63 12.41 7.75
CA VAL A 95 10.11 12.34 7.85
C VAL A 95 10.55 12.04 9.28
N ASN A 96 10.04 12.78 10.27
CA ASN A 96 10.36 12.56 11.67
C ASN A 96 9.93 11.18 12.18
N ILE A 97 8.79 10.65 11.74
CA ILE A 97 8.34 9.30 12.09
C ILE A 97 9.34 8.26 11.56
N LEU A 98 9.65 8.30 10.27
CA LEU A 98 10.55 7.34 9.64
C LEU A 98 11.96 7.43 10.23
N LYS A 99 12.48 8.63 10.45
CA LYS A 99 13.78 8.86 11.10
C LYS A 99 13.85 8.24 12.49
N LYS A 100 12.80 8.38 13.31
CA LYS A 100 12.72 7.73 14.64
C LYS A 100 12.74 6.21 14.53
N LEU A 101 12.02 5.63 13.57
CA LEU A 101 12.04 4.19 13.35
C LEU A 101 13.43 3.70 12.90
N LYS A 102 14.10 4.43 12.02
CA LYS A 102 15.48 4.12 11.60
C LYS A 102 16.47 4.21 12.76
N ASN A 103 16.32 5.19 13.65
CA ASN A 103 17.16 5.31 14.86
C ASN A 103 16.97 4.18 15.88
N LEU A 104 15.89 3.41 15.76
CA LEU A 104 15.63 2.18 16.52
C LEU A 104 16.01 0.91 15.75
N ASP A 105 16.78 1.03 14.67
CA ASP A 105 17.28 -0.06 13.82
C ASP A 105 16.18 -0.89 13.11
N TYR A 106 14.96 -0.35 12.99
CA TYR A 106 13.96 -0.99 12.15
C TYR A 106 14.33 -0.86 10.67
N LYS A 107 14.20 -1.96 9.92
CA LYS A 107 14.11 -1.89 8.46
C LYS A 107 12.77 -1.27 8.09
N VAL A 108 12.79 -0.32 7.15
CA VAL A 108 11.59 0.38 6.68
C VAL A 108 11.48 0.25 5.18
N CYS A 109 10.35 -0.24 4.69
CA CYS A 109 10.12 -0.32 3.24
C CYS A 109 8.69 0.09 2.87
N VAL A 110 8.48 0.28 1.57
CA VAL A 110 7.17 0.64 1.00
C VAL A 110 6.69 -0.44 0.04
N ALA A 111 5.39 -0.76 0.13
CA ALA A 111 4.71 -1.71 -0.75
C ALA A 111 3.41 -1.07 -1.28
N SER A 112 3.37 -0.72 -2.57
CA SER A 112 2.27 0.02 -3.18
C SER A 112 1.72 -0.65 -4.44
N ASN A 113 0.40 -0.50 -4.68
CA ASN A 113 -0.23 -0.86 -5.96
C ASN A 113 -0.03 0.20 -7.06
N SER A 114 0.65 1.31 -6.76
CA SER A 114 1.05 2.31 -7.74
C SER A 114 2.24 1.83 -8.59
N ILE A 115 2.49 2.43 -9.75
CA ILE A 115 3.65 2.09 -10.59
C ILE A 115 4.95 2.61 -9.96
N ARG A 116 6.07 1.97 -10.27
CA ARG A 116 7.39 2.24 -9.68
C ARG A 116 7.80 3.71 -9.77
N GLU A 117 7.57 4.35 -10.93
CA GLU A 117 7.93 5.75 -11.14
C GLU A 117 7.12 6.67 -10.20
N THR A 118 5.82 6.43 -10.04
CA THR A 118 4.96 7.18 -9.13
C THR A 118 5.41 7.01 -7.68
N VAL A 119 5.65 5.78 -7.22
CA VAL A 119 6.14 5.51 -5.87
C VAL A 119 7.44 6.27 -5.60
N LYS A 120 8.42 6.15 -6.51
CA LYS A 120 9.71 6.86 -6.38
C LYS A 120 9.53 8.36 -6.30
N MET A 121 8.70 8.94 -7.19
CA MET A 121 8.49 10.39 -7.24
C MET A 121 7.80 10.90 -5.99
N MET A 122 6.78 10.20 -5.49
CA MET A 122 6.10 10.57 -4.25
C MET A 122 7.05 10.52 -3.05
N LEU A 123 7.82 9.45 -2.89
CA LEU A 123 8.81 9.33 -1.81
C LEU A 123 9.85 10.46 -1.87
N LEU A 124 10.34 10.77 -3.06
CA LEU A 124 11.31 11.84 -3.27
C LEU A 124 10.73 13.21 -2.89
N LYS A 125 9.55 13.54 -3.41
CA LYS A 125 8.89 14.83 -3.18
C LYS A 125 8.45 15.05 -1.75
N LYS A 126 8.09 13.97 -1.04
CA LYS A 126 7.75 13.99 0.38
C LYS A 126 8.99 13.97 1.31
N GLY A 127 10.21 13.87 0.76
CA GLY A 127 11.46 13.80 1.55
C GLY A 127 11.64 12.47 2.29
N LEU A 128 10.93 11.41 1.86
CA LEU A 128 10.90 10.14 2.58
C LEU A 128 11.93 9.12 2.05
N LEU A 129 12.41 9.31 0.82
CA LEU A 129 13.19 8.30 0.10
C LEU A 129 14.48 7.89 0.83
N GLU A 130 15.13 8.81 1.53
CA GLU A 130 16.38 8.56 2.27
C GLU A 130 16.18 7.68 3.53
N TYR A 131 14.94 7.58 4.03
CA TYR A 131 14.59 6.78 5.21
C TYR A 131 14.01 5.41 4.84
N ILE A 132 13.87 5.12 3.53
CA ILE A 132 13.32 3.87 2.99
C ILE A 132 14.46 2.97 2.51
N ASP A 133 14.62 1.79 3.09
CA ASP A 133 15.66 0.83 2.69
C ASP A 133 15.43 0.29 1.27
N PHE A 134 14.17 0.07 0.90
CA PHE A 134 13.73 -0.32 -0.45
C PHE A 134 12.22 -0.14 -0.60
N TYR A 135 11.72 -0.21 -1.82
CA TYR A 135 10.28 -0.19 -2.08
C TYR A 135 9.92 -1.15 -3.23
N TYR A 136 8.69 -1.63 -3.18
CA TYR A 136 8.07 -2.41 -4.23
C TYR A 136 6.78 -1.74 -4.72
N SER A 137 6.54 -1.90 -6.01
CA SER A 137 5.41 -1.39 -6.77
C SER A 137 4.56 -2.54 -7.31
N ASN A 138 3.45 -2.25 -7.96
CA ASN A 138 2.66 -3.27 -8.67
C ASN A 138 3.42 -3.93 -9.83
N GLN A 139 4.50 -3.33 -10.32
CA GLN A 139 5.35 -3.85 -11.40
C GLN A 139 6.38 -4.89 -10.90
N ASP A 140 6.50 -5.05 -9.60
CA ASP A 140 7.44 -5.98 -8.96
C ASP A 140 6.81 -7.32 -8.61
N VAL A 141 5.49 -7.45 -8.82
CA VAL A 141 4.71 -8.62 -8.49
C VAL A 141 3.82 -9.04 -9.64
N LYS A 142 3.51 -10.31 -9.72
CA LYS A 142 2.56 -10.84 -10.69
C LYS A 142 1.12 -10.53 -10.28
N ASN A 143 0.85 -10.62 -8.99
CA ASN A 143 -0.47 -10.41 -8.42
C ASN A 143 -0.41 -9.26 -7.40
N PRO A 144 -0.90 -8.05 -7.75
CA PRO A 144 -0.94 -6.92 -6.82
C PRO A 144 -1.96 -7.17 -5.68
N LYS A 145 -1.97 -6.28 -4.67
CA LYS A 145 -2.98 -6.33 -3.60
C LYS A 145 -4.40 -6.40 -4.23
N PRO A 146 -5.27 -7.28 -3.75
CA PRO A 146 -5.31 -7.93 -2.43
C PRO A 146 -4.49 -9.22 -2.28
N SER A 147 -3.66 -9.61 -3.26
CA SER A 147 -2.67 -10.67 -3.06
C SER A 147 -1.61 -10.23 -2.06
N ALA A 148 -1.16 -11.17 -1.21
CA ALA A 148 -0.08 -10.93 -0.26
C ALA A 148 1.31 -10.93 -0.89
N GLU A 149 1.43 -11.17 -2.19
CA GLU A 149 2.70 -11.38 -2.90
C GLU A 149 3.70 -10.25 -2.66
N ILE A 150 3.25 -8.98 -2.73
CA ILE A 150 4.12 -7.83 -2.52
C ILE A 150 4.73 -7.79 -1.11
N TYR A 151 3.96 -8.20 -0.10
CA TYR A 151 4.45 -8.27 1.28
C TYR A 151 5.43 -9.44 1.49
N PHE A 152 5.20 -10.58 0.82
CA PHE A 152 6.18 -11.67 0.81
C PHE A 152 7.49 -11.23 0.17
N GLN A 153 7.47 -10.50 -0.94
CA GLN A 153 8.66 -9.94 -1.56
C GLN A 153 9.41 -8.98 -0.62
N CYS A 154 8.69 -8.14 0.12
CA CYS A 154 9.29 -7.28 1.13
C CYS A 154 9.98 -8.08 2.24
N MET A 155 9.33 -9.11 2.78
CA MET A 155 9.88 -9.95 3.83
C MET A 155 11.11 -10.74 3.35
N ILE A 156 11.06 -11.29 2.14
CA ILE A 156 12.19 -11.99 1.52
C ILE A 156 13.38 -11.05 1.36
N LYS A 157 13.15 -9.84 0.80
CA LYS A 157 14.22 -8.84 0.60
C LYS A 157 14.84 -8.36 1.90
N ALA A 158 14.03 -8.26 2.95
CA ALA A 158 14.49 -7.85 4.28
C ALA A 158 15.08 -9.00 5.11
N GLU A 159 15.00 -10.25 4.63
CA GLU A 159 15.45 -11.48 5.33
C GLU A 159 14.76 -11.66 6.70
N VAL A 160 13.45 -11.41 6.73
CA VAL A 160 12.60 -11.56 7.93
C VAL A 160 11.37 -12.41 7.61
N ASN A 161 10.74 -12.95 8.65
CA ASN A 161 9.49 -13.68 8.52
C ASN A 161 8.26 -12.81 8.91
N ALA A 162 7.06 -13.34 8.68
CA ALA A 162 5.81 -12.64 8.95
C ALA A 162 5.66 -12.21 10.43
N LYS A 163 6.14 -13.00 11.39
CA LYS A 163 6.07 -12.68 12.82
C LYS A 163 7.03 -11.57 13.25
N GLU A 164 7.98 -11.21 12.38
CA GLU A 164 8.95 -10.13 12.58
C GLU A 164 8.60 -8.88 11.79
N THR A 165 7.40 -8.86 11.17
CA THR A 165 6.96 -7.82 10.26
C THR A 165 5.68 -7.14 10.75
N LEU A 166 5.67 -5.80 10.76
CA LEU A 166 4.49 -4.95 10.92
C LEU A 166 4.17 -4.28 9.60
N ILE A 167 2.91 -4.34 9.18
CA ILE A 167 2.40 -3.66 7.98
C ILE A 167 1.47 -2.54 8.41
N VAL A 168 1.69 -1.31 7.90
CA VAL A 168 0.84 -0.15 8.13
C VAL A 168 -0.01 0.06 6.87
N GLU A 169 -1.34 -0.02 7.01
CA GLU A 169 -2.29 -0.06 5.89
C GLU A 169 -3.64 0.58 6.23
N ASP A 170 -4.21 1.32 5.26
CA ASP A 170 -5.51 1.99 5.40
C ASP A 170 -6.64 1.29 4.66
N SER A 171 -6.37 0.73 3.48
CA SER A 171 -7.37 0.25 2.53
C SER A 171 -7.86 -1.16 2.84
N HIS A 172 -9.12 -1.47 2.46
CA HIS A 172 -9.68 -2.81 2.62
C HIS A 172 -8.87 -3.87 1.85
N ILE A 173 -8.47 -3.56 0.62
CA ILE A 173 -7.70 -4.51 -0.22
C ILE A 173 -6.29 -4.74 0.32
N GLY A 174 -5.65 -3.69 0.81
CA GLY A 174 -4.33 -3.79 1.39
C GLY A 174 -4.33 -4.49 2.75
N ARG A 175 -5.33 -4.24 3.60
CA ARG A 175 -5.53 -4.99 4.86
C ARG A 175 -5.76 -6.48 4.61
N LYS A 176 -6.56 -6.83 3.58
CA LYS A 176 -6.75 -8.22 3.18
C LYS A 176 -5.42 -8.86 2.77
N ALA A 177 -4.62 -8.17 1.97
CA ALA A 177 -3.28 -8.63 1.59
C ALA A 177 -2.35 -8.80 2.81
N ALA A 178 -2.35 -7.82 3.73
CA ALA A 178 -1.55 -7.86 4.95
C ALA A 178 -1.92 -9.05 5.84
N LEU A 179 -3.21 -9.27 6.09
CA LEU A 179 -3.69 -10.42 6.87
C LEU A 179 -3.33 -11.75 6.20
N SER A 180 -3.48 -11.84 4.87
CA SER A 180 -3.13 -13.05 4.10
C SER A 180 -1.62 -13.33 4.09
N SER A 181 -0.77 -12.34 4.36
CA SER A 181 0.69 -12.53 4.49
C SER A 181 1.11 -13.17 5.81
N GLY A 182 0.22 -13.21 6.80
CA GLY A 182 0.51 -13.67 8.16
C GLY A 182 1.33 -12.68 8.99
N ALA A 183 1.65 -11.49 8.47
CA ALA A 183 2.32 -10.43 9.20
C ALA A 183 1.33 -9.68 10.13
N HIS A 184 1.88 -8.87 11.03
CA HIS A 184 1.07 -8.05 11.94
C HIS A 184 0.58 -6.80 11.20
N LEU A 185 -0.67 -6.40 11.48
CA LEU A 185 -1.31 -5.24 10.85
C LEU A 185 -1.46 -4.10 11.85
N CYS A 186 -0.93 -2.94 11.51
CA CYS A 186 -1.26 -1.65 12.08
C CYS A 186 -2.24 -0.94 11.14
N ALA A 187 -3.54 -1.08 11.41
CA ALA A 187 -4.57 -0.44 10.59
C ALA A 187 -4.65 1.06 10.90
N VAL A 188 -4.63 1.88 9.85
CA VAL A 188 -4.79 3.33 9.91
C VAL A 188 -5.97 3.77 9.05
N ILE A 189 -6.47 4.98 9.26
CA ILE A 189 -7.64 5.51 8.53
C ILE A 189 -7.18 6.37 7.36
N ASP A 190 -6.15 7.18 7.59
CA ASP A 190 -5.57 8.13 6.65
C ASP A 190 -4.13 8.49 7.09
N PRO A 191 -3.39 9.32 6.33
CA PRO A 191 -2.03 9.71 6.71
C PRO A 191 -1.93 10.45 8.04
N GLN A 192 -2.98 11.12 8.52
CA GLN A 192 -2.96 11.82 9.81
C GLN A 192 -3.02 10.85 10.98
N ASP A 193 -3.65 9.70 10.80
CA ASP A 193 -3.71 8.61 11.78
C ASP A 193 -2.38 7.85 11.90
N VAL A 194 -1.46 8.02 10.93
CA VAL A 194 -0.10 7.46 11.00
C VAL A 194 0.73 8.30 11.96
N THR A 195 0.86 7.84 13.19
CA THR A 195 1.68 8.50 14.22
C THR A 195 2.78 7.56 14.72
N TYR A 196 3.89 8.15 15.19
CA TYR A 196 4.96 7.37 15.81
C TYR A 196 4.45 6.54 16.98
N ASP A 197 3.62 7.12 17.84
CA ASP A 197 3.09 6.44 19.03
C ASP A 197 2.20 5.26 18.65
N LYS A 198 1.37 5.38 17.62
CA LYS A 198 0.52 4.28 17.14
C LYS A 198 1.35 3.12 16.60
N ILE A 199 2.40 3.42 15.82
CA ILE A 199 3.30 2.39 15.28
C ILE A 199 4.06 1.69 16.41
N ILE A 200 4.67 2.45 17.33
CA ILE A 200 5.44 1.89 18.45
C ILE A 200 4.52 1.10 19.40
N LYS A 201 3.31 1.58 19.65
CA LYS A 201 2.31 0.83 20.44
C LYS A 201 2.04 -0.53 19.78
N SER A 202 1.75 -0.57 18.48
CA SER A 202 1.52 -1.82 17.74
C SER A 202 2.73 -2.76 17.81
N ILE A 203 3.95 -2.23 17.66
CA ILE A 203 5.19 -3.00 17.78
C ILE A 203 5.33 -3.60 19.19
N ASN A 204 5.08 -2.81 20.22
CA ASN A 204 5.22 -3.23 21.62
C ASN A 204 4.20 -4.31 21.99
N GLU A 205 2.95 -4.20 21.53
CA GLU A 205 1.90 -5.20 21.73
C GLU A 205 2.28 -6.54 21.11
N VAL A 206 2.79 -6.51 19.87
CA VAL A 206 3.30 -7.72 19.18
C VAL A 206 4.48 -8.32 19.92
N ASN A 207 5.44 -7.50 20.33
CA ASN A 207 6.65 -7.96 21.01
C ASN A 207 6.35 -8.51 22.42
N ALA A 208 5.36 -7.98 23.13
CA ALA A 208 4.89 -8.48 24.42
C ALA A 208 4.22 -9.86 24.27
N SER A 209 3.29 -9.99 23.30
CA SER A 209 2.60 -11.25 23.01
C SER A 209 3.56 -12.37 22.57
N ALA A 210 4.65 -12.01 21.88
CA ALA A 210 5.69 -12.98 21.49
C ALA A 210 6.53 -13.50 22.67
N LYS A 211 6.58 -12.78 23.82
CA LYS A 211 7.29 -13.20 25.03
C LYS A 211 6.47 -14.16 25.88
N GLU A 212 5.15 -14.11 25.78
CA GLU A 212 4.24 -15.06 26.41
C GLU A 212 4.18 -16.35 25.61
N LYS A 213 5.26 -17.13 25.66
CA LYS A 213 5.18 -18.51 25.17
C LYS A 213 4.18 -19.26 26.03
N PRO A 214 3.15 -19.89 25.46
CA PRO A 214 2.29 -20.75 26.24
C PRO A 214 3.19 -21.79 26.94
N LYS A 215 3.24 -21.76 28.28
CA LYS A 215 3.89 -22.81 29.04
C LYS A 215 3.11 -24.09 28.79
N TRP A 216 3.74 -25.04 28.09
CA TRP A 216 3.12 -26.34 27.96
C TRP A 216 2.89 -26.95 29.34
N GLN A 217 1.64 -27.20 29.67
CA GLN A 217 1.24 -27.68 31.02
C GLN A 217 1.30 -29.22 31.14
N GLY A 218 1.94 -29.90 30.21
CA GLY A 218 2.06 -31.35 30.24
C GLY A 218 0.78 -32.08 29.78
N GLY A 219 0.87 -32.91 28.79
CA GLY A 219 -0.20 -33.68 28.19
C GLY A 219 0.29 -34.36 26.93
N LYS A 220 -0.39 -35.39 26.44
CA LYS A 220 -0.04 -36.03 25.18
C LYS A 220 -0.24 -35.09 24.01
N MET A 221 0.84 -34.75 23.28
CA MET A 221 0.75 -33.96 22.05
C MET A 221 0.43 -34.90 20.90
N ASN A 222 -0.72 -34.73 20.25
CA ASN A 222 -1.02 -35.40 18.98
C ASN A 222 -0.43 -34.58 17.85
N VAL A 223 0.65 -35.06 17.25
CA VAL A 223 1.22 -34.45 16.05
C VAL A 223 0.52 -35.06 14.83
N LEU A 224 -0.36 -34.30 14.19
CA LEU A 224 -0.87 -34.63 12.86
C LEU A 224 0.18 -34.22 11.83
N ILE A 225 0.88 -35.21 11.29
CA ILE A 225 1.72 -35.04 10.10
C ILE A 225 0.82 -35.30 8.91
N PRO A 226 0.46 -34.28 8.08
CA PRO A 226 -0.24 -34.55 6.84
C PRO A 226 0.68 -35.34 5.93
N MET A 227 0.37 -36.60 5.71
CA MET A 227 1.02 -37.39 4.66
C MET A 227 0.53 -36.85 3.33
N ALA A 228 1.46 -36.29 2.53
CA ALA A 228 1.20 -36.02 1.13
C ALA A 228 0.86 -37.34 0.47
N GLY A 229 -0.39 -37.51 0.04
CA GLY A 229 -0.82 -38.66 -0.72
C GLY A 229 0.00 -38.74 -2.00
N ALA A 230 0.70 -39.85 -2.18
CA ALA A 230 1.21 -40.22 -3.47
C ALA A 230 0.01 -40.52 -4.39
N GLY A 231 -0.15 -39.72 -5.46
CA GLY A 231 -1.09 -39.92 -6.52
C GLY A 231 -0.48 -39.34 -7.78
#